data_be7bad40b652a63c18d4a7b4e9a9fd8a
#
_entry.id   be7bad40b652a63c18d4a7b4e9a9fd8a
#
_cell.length_a   1.000
_cell.length_b   1.000
_cell.length_c   1.000
_cell.angle_alpha   90.00
_cell.angle_beta   90.00
_cell.angle_gamma   90.00
#
_symmetry.space_group_name_H-M   'P 1'
#
loop_
_entity.id
_entity.type
_entity.pdbx_description
1 polymer ?
#
loop_
_entity_poly.entity_id
_entity_poly.type
_entity_poly.pdbx_seq_one_letter_code
_entity_poly.pdbx_strand_id
1 'polypeptide(L)'
;LSRGTFIFPPAASRRIIVDMIVWCSQNAPKWNPMNVCSYHLQEVGATPVQEIAFSLANAIDILDAVRASGQVSDEQFPQVFASISFFVNAGIRFVEEVCKMRAFTELWDRIGAERYGITDERARRFRYGVQVNSLGLTEAQPENNVQRIVLEMLAVTLSKSARARSVQLPAWNEALGLPRPWDQQWSLRMQQVLAFETDLLEHEDIFNGSHVIEARTAELRDTAWKEMNEIVDMGGAFDAVDSLKGRLVSSMAERTRRIESGEQTVVGVNRFTESTDSPLSGADNILKVDHRVEQQMIDDVIAWRSARDQKAVNTALAALRTAAETGTNIMDASIELAKAGGTTGEWGEVLRQVFGEYRAPTGVGAAAGRRTSELADVAEYVRSIPGGPPKFLVAKPGLDGHSSGAEQIAVAARDSGMEVVYSGIRLTPAQIAASARDEDPDVVGLSILSGSHLQLVPDVIAELAAVGVTAPVVLGGIIPESDRDDLLANGVTAIYTPKDFDIARIMRDIAEIAATYRKSQK
;
A
#
# COMPACT_ATOMS: atom_id res chain seq x y z
N LEU A 1 6.79 -5.86 -1.14
CA LEU A 1 7.93 -5.40 -1.94
C LEU A 1 7.57 -4.18 -2.79
N SER A 2 6.60 -4.28 -3.69
CA SER A 2 6.21 -3.19 -4.61
C SER A 2 5.76 -1.90 -3.91
N ARG A 3 5.24 -1.95 -2.69
CA ARG A 3 4.92 -0.76 -1.87
C ARG A 3 6.12 -0.18 -1.10
N GLY A 4 7.25 -0.86 -1.06
CA GLY A 4 8.43 -0.41 -0.32
C GLY A 4 8.33 -0.54 1.20
N THR A 5 7.42 -1.38 1.70
CA THR A 5 7.23 -1.59 3.14
C THR A 5 8.15 -2.66 3.73
N PHE A 6 8.82 -3.47 2.91
CA PHE A 6 9.86 -4.38 3.36
C PHE A 6 11.10 -3.61 3.82
N ILE A 7 11.71 -4.09 4.90
CA ILE A 7 12.90 -3.46 5.48
C ILE A 7 14.22 -4.11 4.99
N PHE A 8 14.14 -5.30 4.40
CA PHE A 8 15.29 -6.04 3.86
C PHE A 8 15.20 -6.21 2.35
N PRO A 9 16.33 -6.38 1.64
CA PRO A 9 16.34 -6.67 0.20
C PRO A 9 15.49 -7.89 -0.17
N PRO A 10 14.99 -7.97 -1.43
CA PRO A 10 14.10 -9.06 -1.86
C PRO A 10 14.61 -10.46 -1.54
N ALA A 11 15.88 -10.76 -1.83
CA ALA A 11 16.48 -12.07 -1.57
C ALA A 11 16.50 -12.44 -0.08
N ALA A 12 16.87 -11.48 0.79
CA ALA A 12 16.84 -11.68 2.24
C ALA A 12 15.42 -11.83 2.77
N SER A 13 14.48 -11.02 2.26
CA SER A 13 13.06 -11.12 2.61
C SER A 13 12.49 -12.49 2.25
N ARG A 14 12.77 -13.00 1.04
CA ARG A 14 12.37 -14.35 0.60
C ARG A 14 12.92 -15.42 1.54
N ARG A 15 14.21 -15.34 1.89
CA ARG A 15 14.84 -16.26 2.83
C ARG A 15 14.14 -16.27 4.20
N ILE A 16 13.91 -15.10 4.79
CA ILE A 16 13.25 -14.97 6.11
C ILE A 16 11.84 -15.59 6.07
N ILE A 17 11.10 -15.40 4.98
CA ILE A 17 9.77 -15.99 4.80
C ILE A 17 9.88 -17.52 4.71
N VAL A 18 10.84 -18.05 3.96
CA VAL A 18 11.08 -19.50 3.86
C VAL A 18 11.44 -20.07 5.23
N ASP A 19 12.35 -19.45 5.97
CA ASP A 19 12.74 -19.86 7.32
C ASP A 19 11.52 -19.97 8.24
N MET A 20 10.64 -18.98 8.21
CA MET A 20 9.41 -18.96 9.00
C MET A 20 8.45 -20.08 8.60
N ILE A 21 8.22 -20.27 7.30
CA ILE A 21 7.31 -21.33 6.81
C ILE A 21 7.82 -22.70 7.18
N VAL A 22 9.11 -22.99 6.97
CA VAL A 22 9.74 -24.25 7.32
C VAL A 22 9.64 -24.50 8.82
N TRP A 23 10.03 -23.54 9.64
CA TRP A 23 9.94 -23.67 11.09
C TRP A 23 8.50 -23.94 11.57
N CYS A 24 7.53 -23.19 11.05
CA CYS A 24 6.13 -23.34 11.43
C CYS A 24 5.56 -24.69 10.99
N SER A 25 5.95 -25.23 9.84
CA SER A 25 5.49 -26.54 9.39
C SER A 25 5.89 -27.66 10.35
N GLN A 26 7.02 -27.50 11.03
CA GLN A 26 7.57 -28.48 11.97
C GLN A 26 7.11 -28.26 13.42
N ASN A 27 7.01 -27.01 13.86
CA ASN A 27 6.82 -26.65 15.27
C ASN A 27 5.43 -26.08 15.58
N ALA A 28 4.74 -25.53 14.59
CA ALA A 28 3.42 -24.90 14.76
C ALA A 28 2.49 -25.18 13.57
N PRO A 29 2.16 -26.45 13.25
CA PRO A 29 1.47 -26.85 12.02
C PRO A 29 0.04 -26.29 11.87
N LYS A 30 -0.54 -25.75 12.94
CA LYS A 30 -1.85 -25.06 12.91
C LYS A 30 -1.74 -23.55 12.70
N TRP A 31 -0.52 -23.02 12.73
CA TRP A 31 -0.25 -21.61 12.47
C TRP A 31 -0.24 -21.34 10.97
N ASN A 32 -0.78 -20.19 10.58
CA ASN A 32 -0.70 -19.70 9.20
C ASN A 32 0.54 -18.79 9.10
N PRO A 33 1.66 -19.30 8.56
CA PRO A 33 2.93 -18.55 8.58
C PRO A 33 2.98 -17.43 7.55
N MET A 34 2.16 -17.50 6.49
CA MET A 34 2.21 -16.53 5.40
C MET A 34 0.82 -16.13 4.93
N ASN A 35 0.65 -14.84 4.80
CA ASN A 35 -0.50 -14.24 4.14
C ASN A 35 -0.03 -13.38 2.95
N VAL A 36 -0.54 -13.67 1.76
CA VAL A 36 -0.30 -12.88 0.55
C VAL A 36 -1.29 -11.73 0.52
N CYS A 37 -0.85 -10.54 0.94
CA CYS A 37 -1.68 -9.35 1.01
C CYS A 37 -1.76 -8.63 -0.33
N SER A 38 -2.67 -9.04 -1.21
CA SER A 38 -2.85 -8.42 -2.52
C SER A 38 -3.71 -7.14 -2.49
N TYR A 39 -4.48 -6.90 -1.43
CA TYR A 39 -5.28 -5.68 -1.34
C TYR A 39 -4.41 -4.42 -1.46
N HIS A 40 -3.18 -4.45 -0.97
CA HIS A 40 -2.22 -3.37 -1.14
C HIS A 40 -1.88 -3.06 -2.60
N LEU A 41 -1.97 -4.05 -3.50
CA LEU A 41 -1.70 -3.86 -4.92
C LEU A 41 -2.78 -2.99 -5.56
N GLN A 42 -4.05 -3.21 -5.20
CA GLN A 42 -5.15 -2.39 -5.71
C GLN A 42 -5.08 -0.95 -5.20
N GLU A 43 -4.66 -0.73 -3.95
CA GLU A 43 -4.46 0.62 -3.40
C GLU A 43 -3.39 1.42 -4.16
N VAL A 44 -2.48 0.74 -4.84
CA VAL A 44 -1.47 1.36 -5.70
C VAL A 44 -1.77 1.20 -7.20
N GLY A 45 -3.01 0.85 -7.55
CA GLY A 45 -3.54 0.91 -8.90
C GLY A 45 -3.66 -0.40 -9.65
N ALA A 46 -3.46 -1.55 -9.03
CA ALA A 46 -3.62 -2.84 -9.71
C ALA A 46 -5.02 -2.99 -10.29
N THR A 47 -5.09 -3.49 -11.52
CA THR A 47 -6.32 -4.00 -12.10
C THR A 47 -6.67 -5.36 -11.48
N PRO A 48 -7.92 -5.85 -11.60
CA PRO A 48 -8.29 -7.19 -11.12
C PRO A 48 -7.38 -8.30 -11.67
N VAL A 49 -6.98 -8.23 -12.93
CA VAL A 49 -6.05 -9.18 -13.56
C VAL A 49 -4.68 -9.11 -12.89
N GLN A 50 -4.14 -7.91 -12.69
CA GLN A 50 -2.85 -7.71 -12.02
C GLN A 50 -2.88 -8.17 -10.57
N GLU A 51 -3.97 -7.92 -9.84
CA GLU A 51 -4.12 -8.39 -8.47
C GLU A 51 -4.03 -9.91 -8.40
N ILE A 52 -4.76 -10.63 -9.26
CA ILE A 52 -4.70 -12.09 -9.34
C ILE A 52 -3.28 -12.56 -9.72
N ALA A 53 -2.75 -12.05 -10.82
CA ALA A 53 -1.48 -12.52 -11.40
C ALA A 53 -0.30 -12.29 -10.44
N PHE A 54 -0.19 -11.08 -9.86
CA PHE A 54 0.95 -10.72 -9.01
C PHE A 54 0.93 -11.45 -7.67
N SER A 55 -0.26 -11.64 -7.09
CA SER A 55 -0.38 -12.37 -5.82
C SER A 55 -0.13 -13.87 -5.97
N LEU A 56 -0.63 -14.48 -7.04
CA LEU A 56 -0.37 -15.90 -7.32
C LEU A 56 1.10 -16.14 -7.69
N ALA A 57 1.71 -15.27 -8.50
CA ALA A 57 3.13 -15.35 -8.80
C ALA A 57 4.01 -15.21 -7.54
N ASN A 58 3.64 -14.32 -6.61
CA ASN A 58 4.32 -14.20 -5.32
C ASN A 58 4.19 -15.46 -4.46
N ALA A 59 3.00 -16.07 -4.41
CA ALA A 59 2.80 -17.34 -3.69
C ALA A 59 3.62 -18.47 -4.31
N ILE A 60 3.66 -18.56 -5.65
CA ILE A 60 4.47 -19.56 -6.37
C ILE A 60 5.96 -19.39 -6.07
N ASP A 61 6.49 -18.18 -6.14
CA ASP A 61 7.91 -17.87 -5.88
C ASP A 61 8.33 -18.36 -4.47
N ILE A 62 7.50 -18.10 -3.46
CA ILE A 62 7.75 -18.56 -2.09
C ILE A 62 7.64 -20.09 -1.97
N LEU A 63 6.62 -20.71 -2.57
CA LEU A 63 6.44 -22.16 -2.53
C LEU A 63 7.58 -22.90 -3.23
N ASP A 64 8.03 -22.39 -4.38
CA ASP A 64 9.18 -22.92 -5.11
C ASP A 64 10.47 -22.77 -4.27
N ALA A 65 10.66 -21.64 -3.59
CA ALA A 65 11.80 -21.43 -2.70
C ALA A 65 11.77 -22.36 -1.47
N VAL A 66 10.59 -22.61 -0.89
CA VAL A 66 10.44 -23.63 0.18
C VAL A 66 10.82 -25.01 -0.31
N ARG A 67 10.36 -25.40 -1.49
CA ARG A 67 10.68 -26.71 -2.09
C ARG A 67 12.16 -26.82 -2.40
N ALA A 68 12.75 -25.80 -2.98
CA ALA A 68 14.19 -25.73 -3.31
C ALA A 68 15.07 -25.74 -2.06
N SER A 69 14.59 -25.34 -0.90
CA SER A 69 15.35 -25.39 0.36
C SER A 69 15.68 -26.83 0.82
N GLY A 70 14.92 -27.83 0.33
CA GLY A 70 15.07 -29.23 0.73
C GLY A 70 14.73 -29.54 2.20
N GLN A 71 14.18 -28.56 2.94
CA GLN A 71 13.90 -28.68 4.37
C GLN A 71 12.47 -29.20 4.65
N VAL A 72 11.64 -29.29 3.62
CA VAL A 72 10.27 -29.84 3.68
C VAL A 72 10.18 -31.04 2.73
N SER A 73 9.73 -32.18 3.22
CA SER A 73 9.56 -33.38 2.39
C SER A 73 8.36 -33.24 1.44
N ASP A 74 8.35 -34.03 0.35
CA ASP A 74 7.22 -34.03 -0.59
C ASP A 74 5.90 -34.44 0.10
N GLU A 75 5.95 -35.27 1.15
CA GLU A 75 4.78 -35.64 1.94
C GLU A 75 4.23 -34.49 2.81
N GLN A 76 5.12 -33.62 3.29
CA GLN A 76 4.75 -32.44 4.10
C GLN A 76 4.34 -31.24 3.24
N PHE A 77 4.80 -31.18 2.00
CA PHE A 77 4.60 -30.01 1.13
C PHE A 77 3.11 -29.65 0.91
N PRO A 78 2.16 -30.61 0.74
CA PRO A 78 0.73 -30.27 0.66
C PRO A 78 0.21 -29.52 1.89
N GLN A 79 0.75 -29.79 3.08
CA GLN A 79 0.40 -29.06 4.31
C GLN A 79 0.96 -27.62 4.27
N VAL A 80 2.16 -27.41 3.75
CA VAL A 80 2.74 -26.09 3.55
C VAL A 80 1.90 -25.28 2.56
N PHE A 81 1.54 -25.86 1.40
CA PHE A 81 0.66 -25.22 0.42
C PHE A 81 -0.69 -24.84 1.07
N ALA A 82 -1.30 -25.74 1.82
CA ALA A 82 -2.54 -25.52 2.53
C ALA A 82 -2.45 -24.47 3.65
N SER A 83 -1.26 -24.15 4.15
CA SER A 83 -1.05 -23.13 5.18
C SER A 83 -0.96 -21.70 4.63
N ILE A 84 -0.77 -21.53 3.32
CA ILE A 84 -0.76 -20.21 2.69
C ILE A 84 -2.19 -19.63 2.70
N SER A 85 -2.31 -18.39 3.08
CA SER A 85 -3.56 -17.62 2.96
C SER A 85 -3.36 -16.36 2.15
N PHE A 86 -4.48 -15.76 1.75
CA PHE A 86 -4.50 -14.54 0.97
C PHE A 86 -5.36 -13.48 1.66
N PHE A 87 -5.06 -12.22 1.40
CA PHE A 87 -5.89 -11.11 1.80
C PHE A 87 -6.04 -10.19 0.60
N VAL A 88 -7.18 -10.32 -0.08
CA VAL A 88 -7.46 -9.70 -1.37
C VAL A 88 -8.36 -8.49 -1.21
N ASN A 89 -8.52 -7.71 -2.26
CA ASN A 89 -9.37 -6.53 -2.27
C ASN A 89 -10.74 -6.79 -2.92
N ALA A 90 -11.75 -5.98 -2.56
CA ALA A 90 -13.02 -5.90 -3.29
C ALA A 90 -13.37 -4.43 -3.53
N GLY A 91 -13.47 -4.04 -4.81
CA GLY A 91 -13.83 -2.69 -5.24
C GLY A 91 -15.28 -2.56 -5.67
N ILE A 92 -15.64 -1.35 -6.14
CA ILE A 92 -17.03 -0.98 -6.45
C ILE A 92 -17.62 -1.67 -7.69
N ARG A 93 -16.78 -2.27 -8.55
CA ARG A 93 -17.25 -2.92 -9.77
C ARG A 93 -17.81 -4.32 -9.47
N PHE A 94 -18.98 -4.36 -8.88
CA PHE A 94 -19.64 -5.52 -8.29
C PHE A 94 -19.50 -6.82 -9.10
N VAL A 95 -19.88 -6.85 -10.38
CA VAL A 95 -19.83 -8.05 -11.22
C VAL A 95 -18.38 -8.51 -11.44
N GLU A 96 -17.47 -7.57 -11.65
CA GLU A 96 -16.05 -7.87 -11.86
C GLU A 96 -15.42 -8.47 -10.59
N GLU A 97 -15.78 -7.97 -9.41
CA GLU A 97 -15.29 -8.48 -8.13
C GLU A 97 -15.80 -9.90 -7.82
N VAL A 98 -17.08 -10.17 -8.09
CA VAL A 98 -17.64 -11.55 -8.01
C VAL A 98 -16.84 -12.50 -8.88
N CYS A 99 -16.57 -12.11 -10.12
CA CYS A 99 -15.80 -12.94 -11.07
C CYS A 99 -14.33 -13.10 -10.66
N LYS A 100 -13.72 -12.03 -10.09
CA LYS A 100 -12.35 -12.06 -9.59
C LYS A 100 -12.16 -13.09 -8.48
N MET A 101 -13.07 -13.14 -7.50
CA MET A 101 -13.00 -14.12 -6.41
C MET A 101 -13.10 -15.56 -6.91
N ARG A 102 -13.95 -15.81 -7.92
CA ARG A 102 -14.07 -17.12 -8.57
C ARG A 102 -12.79 -17.49 -9.33
N ALA A 103 -12.27 -16.55 -10.14
CA ALA A 103 -11.02 -16.77 -10.89
C ALA A 103 -9.83 -17.06 -9.96
N PHE A 104 -9.68 -16.37 -8.83
CA PHE A 104 -8.67 -16.69 -7.82
C PHE A 104 -8.78 -18.13 -7.31
N THR A 105 -10.01 -18.54 -6.98
CA THR A 105 -10.27 -19.88 -6.43
C THR A 105 -9.91 -20.96 -7.44
N GLU A 106 -10.33 -20.80 -8.70
CA GLU A 106 -10.04 -21.76 -9.79
C GLU A 106 -8.53 -21.82 -10.08
N LEU A 107 -7.85 -20.68 -10.13
CA LEU A 107 -6.41 -20.63 -10.44
C LEU A 107 -5.56 -21.20 -9.31
N TRP A 108 -5.92 -20.97 -8.06
CA TRP A 108 -5.19 -21.56 -6.92
C TRP A 108 -5.33 -23.08 -6.89
N ASP A 109 -6.54 -23.60 -7.10
CA ASP A 109 -6.76 -25.04 -7.23
C ASP A 109 -5.93 -25.64 -8.36
N ARG A 110 -5.94 -24.99 -9.53
CA ARG A 110 -5.16 -25.38 -10.70
C ARG A 110 -3.65 -25.42 -10.42
N ILE A 111 -3.12 -24.38 -9.77
CA ILE A 111 -1.70 -24.32 -9.38
C ILE A 111 -1.34 -25.49 -8.47
N GLY A 112 -2.16 -25.77 -7.46
CA GLY A 112 -1.96 -26.89 -6.55
C GLY A 112 -1.96 -28.23 -7.28
N ALA A 113 -2.90 -28.45 -8.19
CA ALA A 113 -3.03 -29.69 -8.95
C ALA A 113 -1.93 -29.86 -10.00
N GLU A 114 -1.77 -28.86 -10.90
CA GLU A 114 -0.93 -29.00 -12.10
C GLU A 114 0.56 -28.74 -11.81
N ARG A 115 0.89 -27.70 -11.00
CA ARG A 115 2.30 -27.35 -10.72
C ARG A 115 2.89 -28.19 -9.61
N TYR A 116 2.12 -28.43 -8.55
CA TYR A 116 2.63 -29.10 -7.35
C TYR A 116 2.19 -30.55 -7.18
N GLY A 117 1.27 -31.04 -8.02
CA GLY A 117 0.80 -32.43 -7.99
C GLY A 117 -0.01 -32.81 -6.74
N ILE A 118 -0.61 -31.81 -6.08
CA ILE A 118 -1.38 -32.02 -4.85
C ILE A 118 -2.73 -32.63 -5.21
N THR A 119 -3.00 -33.83 -4.73
CA THR A 119 -4.25 -34.59 -5.01
C THR A 119 -5.37 -34.29 -4.02
N ASP A 120 -5.05 -33.87 -2.79
CA ASP A 120 -6.05 -33.51 -1.79
C ASP A 120 -6.69 -32.16 -2.10
N GLU A 121 -7.96 -32.17 -2.51
CA GLU A 121 -8.75 -30.97 -2.80
C GLU A 121 -8.87 -30.03 -1.59
N ARG A 122 -8.84 -30.58 -0.35
CA ARG A 122 -8.89 -29.75 0.85
C ARG A 122 -7.63 -28.91 1.02
N ALA A 123 -6.49 -29.48 0.65
CA ALA A 123 -5.21 -28.77 0.68
C ALA A 123 -5.16 -27.67 -0.38
N ARG A 124 -5.81 -27.86 -1.54
CA ARG A 124 -5.85 -26.88 -2.65
C ARG A 124 -6.86 -25.74 -2.48
N ARG A 125 -7.67 -25.75 -1.40
CA ARG A 125 -8.67 -24.69 -1.20
C ARG A 125 -8.03 -23.31 -1.07
N PHE A 126 -8.54 -22.36 -1.85
CA PHE A 126 -8.17 -20.95 -1.73
C PHE A 126 -8.69 -20.37 -0.42
N ARG A 127 -7.79 -20.04 0.49
CA ARG A 127 -8.11 -19.53 1.83
C ARG A 127 -7.80 -18.05 1.88
N TYR A 128 -8.81 -17.20 1.95
CA TYR A 128 -8.62 -15.77 1.89
C TYR A 128 -9.60 -14.99 2.77
N GLY A 129 -9.14 -13.84 3.20
CA GLY A 129 -9.97 -12.74 3.67
C GLY A 129 -10.04 -11.64 2.60
N VAL A 130 -10.94 -10.71 2.79
CA VAL A 130 -11.13 -9.58 1.87
C VAL A 130 -11.09 -8.28 2.63
N GLN A 131 -10.31 -7.32 2.11
CA GLN A 131 -10.42 -5.91 2.44
C GLN A 131 -11.34 -5.25 1.43
N VAL A 132 -12.44 -4.70 1.89
CA VAL A 132 -13.27 -3.82 1.08
C VAL A 132 -12.51 -2.52 0.80
N ASN A 133 -12.61 -2.02 -0.42
CA ASN A 133 -11.74 -1.01 -0.97
C ASN A 133 -11.89 0.37 -0.30
N SER A 134 -10.81 0.90 0.26
CA SER A 134 -10.76 2.28 0.74
C SER A 134 -10.35 3.30 -0.33
N LEU A 135 -9.66 2.88 -1.39
CA LEU A 135 -9.22 3.76 -2.49
C LEU A 135 -10.40 4.45 -3.22
N GLY A 136 -11.57 3.82 -3.21
CA GLY A 136 -12.80 4.36 -3.81
C GLY A 136 -13.57 5.33 -2.93
N LEU A 137 -13.20 5.47 -1.64
CA LEU A 137 -13.85 6.39 -0.72
C LEU A 137 -13.45 7.84 -1.03
N THR A 138 -14.38 8.75 -0.86
CA THR A 138 -14.21 10.16 -1.20
C THR A 138 -14.38 11.06 0.01
N GLU A 139 -13.63 12.15 0.04
CA GLU A 139 -13.80 13.23 1.00
C GLU A 139 -15.05 14.06 0.65
N ALA A 140 -15.29 14.26 -0.64
CA ALA A 140 -16.48 14.95 -1.13
C ALA A 140 -17.72 14.07 -0.95
N GLN A 141 -18.78 14.62 -0.35
CA GLN A 141 -20.03 13.91 -0.06
C GLN A 141 -19.76 12.56 0.65
N PRO A 142 -19.13 12.57 1.84
CA PRO A 142 -18.61 11.36 2.49
C PRO A 142 -19.69 10.36 2.89
N GLU A 143 -20.94 10.78 3.04
CA GLU A 143 -22.12 9.93 3.26
C GLU A 143 -22.33 8.88 2.17
N ASN A 144 -21.89 9.16 0.92
CA ASN A 144 -21.96 8.19 -0.18
C ASN A 144 -21.01 7.01 0.02
N ASN A 145 -20.01 7.13 0.88
CA ASN A 145 -19.07 6.05 1.16
C ASN A 145 -19.73 4.84 1.81
N VAL A 146 -20.77 5.06 2.63
CA VAL A 146 -21.55 3.96 3.22
C VAL A 146 -22.14 3.06 2.14
N GLN A 147 -22.70 3.64 1.08
CA GLN A 147 -23.29 2.90 -0.04
C GLN A 147 -22.22 2.16 -0.83
N ARG A 148 -21.06 2.77 -1.05
CA ARG A 148 -19.90 2.13 -1.73
C ARG A 148 -19.46 0.89 -0.96
N ILE A 149 -19.23 1.02 0.34
CA ILE A 149 -18.80 -0.07 1.22
C ILE A 149 -19.82 -1.22 1.21
N VAL A 150 -21.12 -0.92 1.27
CA VAL A 150 -22.17 -1.96 1.23
C VAL A 150 -22.16 -2.71 -0.09
N LEU A 151 -22.04 -2.03 -1.24
CA LEU A 151 -21.99 -2.66 -2.56
C LEU A 151 -20.75 -3.55 -2.73
N GLU A 152 -19.61 -3.09 -2.26
CA GLU A 152 -18.35 -3.84 -2.28
C GLU A 152 -18.41 -5.08 -1.36
N MET A 153 -19.00 -4.93 -0.16
CA MET A 153 -19.23 -6.05 0.76
C MET A 153 -20.20 -7.09 0.15
N LEU A 154 -21.23 -6.66 -0.56
CA LEU A 154 -22.15 -7.56 -1.25
C LEU A 154 -21.46 -8.39 -2.32
N ALA A 155 -20.50 -7.84 -3.07
CA ALA A 155 -19.74 -8.60 -4.06
C ALA A 155 -18.98 -9.77 -3.42
N VAL A 156 -18.48 -9.61 -2.20
CA VAL A 156 -17.79 -10.66 -1.46
C VAL A 156 -18.76 -11.69 -0.89
N THR A 157 -19.81 -11.22 -0.22
CA THR A 157 -20.74 -12.09 0.52
C THR A 157 -21.62 -12.93 -0.39
N LEU A 158 -21.93 -12.43 -1.59
CA LEU A 158 -22.70 -13.16 -2.60
C LEU A 158 -21.85 -14.11 -3.47
N SER A 159 -20.54 -14.04 -3.39
CA SER A 159 -19.63 -14.99 -4.07
C SER A 159 -19.50 -16.28 -3.26
N LYS A 160 -20.59 -17.01 -3.02
CA LYS A 160 -20.62 -18.19 -2.16
C LYS A 160 -19.82 -19.37 -2.70
N SER A 161 -19.71 -19.53 -4.00
CA SER A 161 -18.87 -20.54 -4.66
C SER A 161 -17.37 -20.29 -4.43
N ALA A 162 -16.99 -19.03 -4.23
CA ALA A 162 -15.62 -18.61 -3.92
C ALA A 162 -15.56 -17.99 -2.50
N ARG A 163 -16.03 -18.72 -1.53
CA ARG A 163 -16.30 -18.26 -0.17
C ARG A 163 -15.08 -17.68 0.55
N ALA A 164 -15.10 -16.36 0.80
CA ALA A 164 -14.17 -15.70 1.69
C ALA A 164 -14.38 -16.15 3.15
N ARG A 165 -13.29 -16.18 3.94
CA ARG A 165 -13.34 -16.52 5.38
C ARG A 165 -13.64 -15.35 6.28
N SER A 166 -13.28 -14.15 5.84
CA SER A 166 -13.50 -12.90 6.55
C SER A 166 -13.65 -11.77 5.56
N VAL A 167 -14.35 -10.73 5.98
CA VAL A 167 -14.42 -9.44 5.28
C VAL A 167 -14.13 -8.34 6.28
N GLN A 168 -13.24 -7.44 5.91
CA GLN A 168 -12.93 -6.22 6.65
C GLN A 168 -13.46 -5.03 5.88
N LEU A 169 -14.23 -4.18 6.55
CA LEU A 169 -14.76 -2.94 5.99
C LEU A 169 -13.94 -1.76 6.50
N PRO A 170 -13.61 -0.78 5.65
CA PRO A 170 -13.08 0.49 6.09
C PRO A 170 -14.14 1.26 6.87
N ALA A 171 -13.74 2.24 7.64
CA ALA A 171 -14.68 3.23 8.16
C ALA A 171 -15.14 4.15 7.03
N TRP A 172 -16.41 4.57 7.05
CA TRP A 172 -16.99 5.44 6.01
C TRP A 172 -16.24 6.76 5.84
N ASN A 173 -15.60 7.25 6.92
CA ASN A 173 -14.87 8.51 6.98
C ASN A 173 -13.34 8.35 6.83
N GLU A 174 -12.85 7.21 6.39
CA GLU A 174 -11.41 6.96 6.23
C GLU A 174 -10.73 7.96 5.28
N ALA A 175 -11.47 8.47 4.29
CA ALA A 175 -10.98 9.52 3.40
C ALA A 175 -10.87 10.92 4.05
N LEU A 176 -11.48 11.11 5.22
CA LEU A 176 -11.43 12.36 5.98
C LEU A 176 -10.31 12.38 7.03
N GLY A 177 -9.88 11.20 7.50
CA GLY A 177 -8.87 11.06 8.55
C GLY A 177 -9.04 9.78 9.38
N LEU A 178 -8.50 9.78 10.60
CA LEU A 178 -8.59 8.62 11.49
C LEU A 178 -10.02 8.42 12.00
N PRO A 179 -10.58 7.20 11.89
CA PRO A 179 -11.93 6.90 12.34
C PRO A 179 -12.01 6.83 13.88
N ARG A 180 -13.09 7.34 14.42
CA ARG A 180 -13.44 7.18 15.84
C ARG A 180 -14.01 5.77 16.10
N PRO A 181 -14.08 5.31 17.35
CA PRO A 181 -14.72 4.04 17.69
C PRO A 181 -16.17 3.89 17.17
N TRP A 182 -16.92 4.98 17.13
CA TRP A 182 -18.29 5.02 16.59
C TRP A 182 -18.32 4.73 15.07
N ASP A 183 -17.38 5.27 14.33
CA ASP A 183 -17.27 5.05 12.88
C ASP A 183 -16.93 3.59 12.57
N GLN A 184 -16.05 2.98 13.37
CA GLN A 184 -15.74 1.55 13.30
C GLN A 184 -16.95 0.67 13.65
N GLN A 185 -17.78 1.09 14.61
CA GLN A 185 -18.99 0.38 14.95
C GLN A 185 -19.97 0.31 13.76
N TRP A 186 -20.05 1.33 12.94
CA TRP A 186 -20.86 1.33 11.73
C TRP A 186 -20.46 0.22 10.76
N SER A 187 -19.18 0.02 10.54
CA SER A 187 -18.67 -1.07 9.71
C SER A 187 -19.14 -2.44 10.20
N LEU A 188 -19.17 -2.65 11.52
CA LEU A 188 -19.73 -3.87 12.11
C LEU A 188 -21.25 -3.96 11.91
N ARG A 189 -21.98 -2.85 12.06
CA ARG A 189 -23.45 -2.83 11.89
C ARG A 189 -23.86 -3.13 10.44
N MET A 190 -23.15 -2.61 9.44
CA MET A 190 -23.42 -2.95 8.03
C MET A 190 -23.36 -4.46 7.79
N GLN A 191 -22.35 -5.15 8.35
CA GLN A 191 -22.24 -6.61 8.24
C GLN A 191 -23.39 -7.32 8.97
N GLN A 192 -23.78 -6.83 10.16
CA GLN A 192 -24.85 -7.43 10.94
C GLN A 192 -26.22 -7.25 10.30
N VAL A 193 -26.51 -6.07 9.72
CA VAL A 193 -27.74 -5.84 8.95
C VAL A 193 -27.81 -6.81 7.78
N LEU A 194 -26.71 -6.94 7.02
CA LEU A 194 -26.66 -7.89 5.91
C LEU A 194 -26.91 -9.34 6.39
N ALA A 195 -26.30 -9.75 7.49
CA ALA A 195 -26.36 -11.13 7.97
C ALA A 195 -27.67 -11.50 8.65
N PHE A 196 -28.32 -10.56 9.35
CA PHE A 196 -29.43 -10.86 10.24
C PHE A 196 -30.78 -10.27 9.82
N GLU A 197 -30.79 -9.29 8.92
CA GLU A 197 -32.04 -8.66 8.45
C GLU A 197 -32.39 -9.05 7.01
N THR A 198 -31.45 -9.67 6.27
CA THR A 198 -31.69 -10.15 4.90
C THR A 198 -31.72 -11.67 4.83
N ASP A 199 -32.30 -12.21 3.76
CA ASP A 199 -32.36 -13.64 3.44
C ASP A 199 -31.11 -14.17 2.72
N LEU A 200 -30.09 -13.35 2.53
CA LEU A 200 -28.92 -13.70 1.72
C LEU A 200 -28.13 -14.90 2.25
N LEU A 201 -28.19 -15.18 3.55
CA LEU A 201 -27.55 -16.37 4.12
C LEU A 201 -28.34 -17.66 3.92
N GLU A 202 -29.62 -17.57 3.56
CA GLU A 202 -30.55 -18.72 3.43
C GLU A 202 -30.37 -19.44 2.07
N HIS A 203 -29.80 -18.77 1.08
CA HIS A 203 -29.69 -19.27 -0.28
C HIS A 203 -28.26 -19.70 -0.61
N GLU A 204 -28.13 -20.67 -1.54
CA GLU A 204 -26.86 -21.00 -2.18
C GLU A 204 -26.38 -19.87 -3.10
N ASP A 205 -25.30 -20.08 -3.86
CA ASP A 205 -24.74 -19.07 -4.77
C ASP A 205 -25.75 -18.74 -5.89
N ILE A 206 -26.37 -17.57 -5.79
CA ILE A 206 -27.41 -17.10 -6.72
C ILE A 206 -26.88 -16.77 -8.12
N PHE A 207 -25.56 -16.71 -8.29
CA PHE A 207 -24.89 -16.46 -9.59
C PHE A 207 -24.47 -17.74 -10.31
N ASN A 208 -24.64 -18.91 -9.72
CA ASN A 208 -24.33 -20.18 -10.39
C ASN A 208 -25.20 -20.35 -11.66
N GLY A 209 -24.53 -20.66 -12.77
CA GLY A 209 -25.18 -20.81 -14.07
C GLY A 209 -25.49 -19.48 -14.79
N SER A 210 -25.08 -18.33 -14.23
CA SER A 210 -25.15 -17.06 -14.96
C SER A 210 -24.11 -17.02 -16.06
N HIS A 211 -24.56 -17.01 -17.33
CA HIS A 211 -23.66 -16.96 -18.48
C HIS A 211 -22.74 -15.73 -18.49
N VAL A 212 -23.18 -14.61 -17.91
CA VAL A 212 -22.36 -13.38 -17.79
C VAL A 212 -21.22 -13.60 -16.78
N ILE A 213 -21.54 -14.14 -15.61
CA ILE A 213 -20.56 -14.40 -14.54
C ILE A 213 -19.56 -15.46 -15.00
N GLU A 214 -20.03 -16.56 -15.59
CA GLU A 214 -19.16 -17.64 -16.06
C GLU A 214 -18.20 -17.16 -17.17
N ALA A 215 -18.70 -16.41 -18.18
CA ALA A 215 -17.88 -15.87 -19.25
C ALA A 215 -16.84 -14.88 -18.75
N ARG A 216 -17.23 -13.95 -17.84
CA ARG A 216 -16.31 -12.96 -17.28
C ARG A 216 -15.28 -13.58 -16.35
N THR A 217 -15.66 -14.61 -15.58
CA THR A 217 -14.72 -15.39 -14.73
C THR A 217 -13.67 -16.07 -15.60
N ALA A 218 -14.09 -16.72 -16.70
CA ALA A 218 -13.16 -17.36 -17.62
C ALA A 218 -12.18 -16.37 -18.25
N GLU A 219 -12.65 -15.21 -18.69
CA GLU A 219 -11.81 -14.15 -19.25
C GLU A 219 -10.76 -13.67 -18.26
N LEU A 220 -11.16 -13.37 -17.02
CA LEU A 220 -10.24 -12.94 -15.95
C LEU A 220 -9.23 -14.03 -15.62
N ARG A 221 -9.70 -15.28 -15.47
CA ARG A 221 -8.85 -16.43 -15.20
C ARG A 221 -7.77 -16.61 -16.26
N ASP A 222 -8.16 -16.63 -17.53
CA ASP A 222 -7.25 -16.94 -18.65
C ASP A 222 -6.24 -15.78 -18.85
N THR A 223 -6.70 -14.53 -18.70
CA THR A 223 -5.83 -13.35 -18.80
C THR A 223 -4.84 -13.30 -17.63
N ALA A 224 -5.31 -13.52 -16.41
CA ALA A 224 -4.45 -13.53 -15.21
C ALA A 224 -3.46 -14.70 -15.21
N TRP A 225 -3.87 -15.88 -15.74
CA TRP A 225 -2.97 -17.01 -15.91
C TRP A 225 -1.79 -16.67 -16.82
N LYS A 226 -2.07 -15.99 -17.95
CA LYS A 226 -1.02 -15.57 -18.88
C LYS A 226 -0.05 -14.58 -18.21
N GLU A 227 -0.58 -13.53 -17.57
CA GLU A 227 0.24 -12.51 -16.93
C GLU A 227 1.04 -13.08 -15.75
N MET A 228 0.47 -14.01 -14.98
CA MET A 228 1.16 -14.73 -13.92
C MET A 228 2.36 -15.53 -14.46
N ASN A 229 2.17 -16.27 -15.55
CA ASN A 229 3.27 -17.05 -16.14
C ASN A 229 4.38 -16.14 -16.69
N GLU A 230 4.04 -14.98 -17.28
CA GLU A 230 5.05 -13.98 -17.68
C GLU A 230 5.94 -13.56 -16.49
N ILE A 231 5.36 -13.41 -15.30
CA ILE A 231 6.11 -13.05 -14.09
C ILE A 231 6.97 -14.22 -13.62
N VAL A 232 6.44 -15.44 -13.65
CA VAL A 232 7.21 -16.64 -13.31
C VAL A 232 8.41 -16.81 -14.25
N ASP A 233 8.23 -16.55 -15.55
CA ASP A 233 9.29 -16.62 -16.57
C ASP A 233 10.36 -15.51 -16.40
N MET A 234 10.03 -14.39 -15.74
CA MET A 234 11.01 -13.37 -15.34
C MET A 234 11.85 -13.74 -14.11
N GLY A 235 11.71 -14.94 -13.56
CA GLY A 235 12.38 -15.39 -12.35
C GLY A 235 11.53 -15.31 -11.08
N GLY A 236 10.25 -15.02 -11.20
CA GLY A 236 9.31 -14.91 -10.10
C GLY A 236 9.07 -13.46 -9.63
N ALA A 237 8.17 -13.32 -8.65
CA ALA A 237 7.70 -12.01 -8.20
C ALA A 237 8.79 -11.18 -7.48
N PHE A 238 9.75 -11.83 -6.82
CA PHE A 238 10.84 -11.14 -6.12
C PHE A 238 11.87 -10.56 -7.10
N ASP A 239 12.14 -11.25 -8.21
CA ASP A 239 13.07 -10.78 -9.23
C ASP A 239 12.41 -9.76 -10.18
N ALA A 240 11.09 -9.83 -10.35
CA ALA A 240 10.31 -8.94 -11.22
C ALA A 240 9.83 -7.64 -10.54
N VAL A 241 10.27 -7.31 -9.30
CA VAL A 241 9.73 -6.17 -8.50
C VAL A 241 9.71 -4.86 -9.27
N ASP A 242 10.76 -4.53 -10.02
CA ASP A 242 10.84 -3.29 -10.82
C ASP A 242 9.76 -3.24 -11.90
N SER A 243 9.57 -4.34 -12.63
CA SER A 243 8.55 -4.46 -13.67
C SER A 243 7.14 -4.37 -13.08
N LEU A 244 6.88 -5.09 -11.99
CA LEU A 244 5.59 -5.06 -11.29
C LEU A 244 5.26 -3.64 -10.80
N LYS A 245 6.23 -2.96 -10.20
CA LYS A 245 6.06 -1.59 -9.74
C LYS A 245 5.73 -0.63 -10.88
N GLY A 246 6.44 -0.72 -12.00
CA GLY A 246 6.16 0.09 -13.20
C GLY A 246 4.74 -0.14 -13.74
N ARG A 247 4.28 -1.41 -13.80
CA ARG A 247 2.91 -1.76 -14.23
C ARG A 247 1.85 -1.16 -13.29
N LEU A 248 2.06 -1.21 -11.97
CA LEU A 248 1.14 -0.63 -10.98
C LEU A 248 1.03 0.89 -11.11
N VAL A 249 2.16 1.59 -11.23
CA VAL A 249 2.17 3.05 -11.41
C VAL A 249 1.48 3.45 -12.71
N SER A 250 1.69 2.72 -13.80
CA SER A 250 1.02 2.95 -15.08
C SER A 250 -0.50 2.73 -14.99
N SER A 251 -0.94 1.69 -14.32
CA SER A 251 -2.38 1.39 -14.14
C SER A 251 -3.07 2.45 -13.28
N MET A 252 -2.40 2.96 -12.24
CA MET A 252 -2.92 4.04 -11.41
C MET A 252 -3.01 5.35 -12.22
N ALA A 253 -1.99 5.67 -13.02
CA ALA A 253 -2.02 6.85 -13.89
C ALA A 253 -3.18 6.80 -14.88
N GLU A 254 -3.45 5.63 -15.48
CA GLU A 254 -4.58 5.45 -16.39
C GLU A 254 -5.94 5.57 -15.67
N ARG A 255 -6.05 5.02 -14.45
CA ARG A 255 -7.26 5.21 -13.62
C ARG A 255 -7.51 6.68 -13.32
N THR A 256 -6.48 7.42 -12.92
CA THR A 256 -6.55 8.86 -12.64
C THR A 256 -6.98 9.64 -13.88
N ARG A 257 -6.35 9.39 -15.03
CA ARG A 257 -6.72 10.00 -16.32
C ARG A 257 -8.20 9.79 -16.65
N ARG A 258 -8.74 8.57 -16.47
CA ARG A 258 -10.14 8.25 -16.74
C ARG A 258 -11.11 9.00 -15.84
N ILE A 259 -10.73 9.26 -14.58
CA ILE A 259 -11.51 10.06 -13.65
C ILE A 259 -11.47 11.54 -14.08
N GLU A 260 -10.30 12.08 -14.35
CA GLU A 260 -10.12 13.48 -14.77
C GLU A 260 -10.84 13.79 -16.08
N SER A 261 -10.74 12.91 -17.07
CA SER A 261 -11.44 13.08 -18.36
C SER A 261 -12.97 12.86 -18.28
N GLY A 262 -13.50 12.42 -17.15
CA GLY A 262 -14.92 12.07 -16.99
C GLY A 262 -15.32 10.74 -17.64
N GLU A 263 -14.37 9.97 -18.20
CA GLU A 263 -14.62 8.62 -18.73
C GLU A 263 -15.07 7.67 -17.62
N GLN A 264 -14.51 7.83 -16.43
CA GLN A 264 -14.94 7.15 -15.22
C GLN A 264 -15.61 8.15 -14.28
N THR A 265 -16.90 7.98 -14.04
CA THR A 265 -17.63 8.82 -13.07
C THR A 265 -17.32 8.39 -11.64
N VAL A 266 -17.00 9.37 -10.79
CA VAL A 266 -16.97 9.26 -9.33
C VAL A 266 -17.92 10.32 -8.79
N VAL A 267 -19.04 9.87 -8.23
CA VAL A 267 -20.10 10.75 -7.70
C VAL A 267 -19.55 11.64 -6.60
N GLY A 268 -19.85 12.94 -6.70
CA GLY A 268 -19.36 13.96 -5.76
C GLY A 268 -17.94 14.48 -6.07
N VAL A 269 -17.20 13.83 -6.97
CA VAL A 269 -15.81 14.23 -7.33
C VAL A 269 -15.77 14.89 -8.71
N ASN A 270 -16.10 14.16 -9.77
CA ASN A 270 -16.05 14.67 -11.13
C ASN A 270 -17.44 14.79 -11.78
N ARG A 271 -18.49 14.34 -11.10
CA ARG A 271 -19.89 14.46 -11.53
C ARG A 271 -20.81 14.49 -10.33
N PHE A 272 -21.96 15.18 -10.47
CA PHE A 272 -22.94 15.37 -9.37
C PHE A 272 -22.28 16.03 -8.13
N THR A 273 -21.52 17.06 -8.38
CA THR A 273 -20.70 17.77 -7.37
C THR A 273 -21.51 18.77 -6.54
N GLU A 274 -22.69 19.18 -7.00
CA GLU A 274 -23.57 20.07 -6.26
C GLU A 274 -24.13 19.34 -5.01
N SER A 275 -23.89 19.92 -3.84
CA SER A 275 -24.43 19.42 -2.56
C SER A 275 -24.55 20.55 -1.55
N THR A 276 -25.36 20.34 -0.53
CA THR A 276 -25.27 21.12 0.71
C THR A 276 -24.08 20.63 1.53
N ASP A 277 -23.59 21.45 2.44
CA ASP A 277 -22.49 21.07 3.33
C ASP A 277 -22.87 19.82 4.13
N SER A 278 -22.01 18.82 4.10
CA SER A 278 -22.25 17.59 4.85
C SER A 278 -22.03 17.83 6.35
N PRO A 279 -23.00 17.51 7.22
CA PRO A 279 -22.82 17.61 8.66
C PRO A 279 -21.77 16.62 9.18
N LEU A 280 -21.34 15.68 8.32
CA LEU A 280 -20.34 14.66 8.63
C LEU A 280 -18.91 15.10 8.30
N SER A 281 -18.72 16.26 7.65
CA SER A 281 -17.40 16.78 7.25
C SER A 281 -16.70 17.60 8.34
N GLY A 282 -17.30 17.79 9.52
CA GLY A 282 -16.73 18.62 10.58
C GLY A 282 -15.44 18.04 11.21
N ALA A 283 -14.57 18.92 11.69
CA ALA A 283 -13.31 18.55 12.36
C ALA A 283 -13.48 17.62 13.58
N ASP A 284 -14.67 17.63 14.20
CA ASP A 284 -15.02 16.75 15.32
C ASP A 284 -15.35 15.31 14.88
N ASN A 285 -15.39 15.05 13.58
CA ASN A 285 -15.73 13.75 12.99
C ASN A 285 -14.50 12.85 12.71
N ILE A 286 -13.32 13.25 13.14
CA ILE A 286 -12.08 12.47 13.05
C ILE A 286 -11.44 12.30 14.42
N LEU A 287 -10.74 11.17 14.60
CA LEU A 287 -9.97 10.93 15.82
C LEU A 287 -8.67 11.74 15.76
N LYS A 288 -8.45 12.56 16.79
CA LYS A 288 -7.15 13.20 17.03
C LYS A 288 -6.37 12.36 18.03
N VAL A 289 -5.16 11.97 17.65
CA VAL A 289 -4.26 11.21 18.53
C VAL A 289 -3.69 12.18 19.57
N ASP A 290 -3.82 11.80 20.85
CA ASP A 290 -3.22 12.55 21.95
C ASP A 290 -1.70 12.27 22.00
N HIS A 291 -0.89 13.31 21.92
CA HIS A 291 0.58 13.21 22.01
C HIS A 291 1.07 12.50 23.28
N ARG A 292 0.27 12.50 24.36
CA ARG A 292 0.59 11.75 25.59
C ARG A 292 0.64 10.24 25.35
N VAL A 293 -0.12 9.73 24.41
CA VAL A 293 -0.11 8.29 24.06
C VAL A 293 1.23 7.90 23.44
N GLU A 294 1.76 8.72 22.55
CA GLU A 294 3.08 8.50 21.95
C GLU A 294 4.18 8.52 23.02
N GLN A 295 4.18 9.55 23.88
CA GLN A 295 5.15 9.65 24.96
C GLN A 295 5.07 8.46 25.92
N GLN A 296 3.85 8.02 26.27
CA GLN A 296 3.66 6.84 27.11
C GLN A 296 4.26 5.58 26.46
N MET A 297 4.08 5.37 25.16
CA MET A 297 4.67 4.23 24.45
C MET A 297 6.20 4.28 24.44
N ILE A 298 6.78 5.47 24.28
CA ILE A 298 8.23 5.68 24.36
C ILE A 298 8.73 5.33 25.77
N ASP A 299 8.08 5.86 26.80
CA ASP A 299 8.45 5.62 28.21
C ASP A 299 8.33 4.13 28.57
N ASP A 300 7.30 3.45 28.10
CA ASP A 300 7.10 2.00 28.30
C ASP A 300 8.24 1.18 27.68
N VAL A 301 8.69 1.51 26.46
CA VAL A 301 9.83 0.84 25.82
C VAL A 301 11.14 1.13 26.58
N ILE A 302 11.35 2.35 27.06
CA ILE A 302 12.52 2.72 27.87
C ILE A 302 12.50 1.93 29.18
N ALA A 303 11.36 1.88 29.88
CA ALA A 303 11.19 1.12 31.11
C ALA A 303 11.43 -0.39 30.88
N TRP A 304 10.87 -0.96 29.82
CA TRP A 304 11.12 -2.35 29.43
C TRP A 304 12.60 -2.64 29.24
N ARG A 305 13.31 -1.81 28.48
CA ARG A 305 14.75 -1.98 28.23
C ARG A 305 15.59 -1.84 29.50
N SER A 306 15.18 -1.00 30.42
CA SER A 306 15.89 -0.78 31.70
C SER A 306 15.71 -1.95 32.67
N ALA A 307 14.59 -2.65 32.65
CA ALA A 307 14.23 -3.70 33.57
C ALA A 307 14.70 -5.11 33.17
N ARG A 308 15.07 -5.31 31.90
CA ARG A 308 15.45 -6.63 31.35
C ARG A 308 16.91 -7.01 31.64
N ASP A 309 17.24 -8.30 31.51
CA ASP A 309 18.64 -8.77 31.52
C ASP A 309 19.33 -8.44 30.20
N GLN A 310 20.05 -7.33 30.17
CA GLN A 310 20.77 -6.86 28.98
C GLN A 310 21.84 -7.85 28.49
N LYS A 311 22.43 -8.66 29.38
CA LYS A 311 23.43 -9.69 28.98
C LYS A 311 22.75 -10.83 28.21
N ALA A 312 21.58 -11.26 28.67
CA ALA A 312 20.79 -12.27 27.95
C ALA A 312 20.38 -11.76 26.57
N VAL A 313 19.91 -10.52 26.47
CA VAL A 313 19.57 -9.89 25.18
C VAL A 313 20.77 -9.82 24.24
N ASN A 314 21.93 -9.36 24.71
CA ASN A 314 23.13 -9.27 23.89
C ASN A 314 23.58 -10.66 23.37
N THR A 315 23.47 -11.70 24.20
CA THR A 315 23.77 -13.08 23.79
C THR A 315 22.81 -13.55 22.69
N ALA A 316 21.51 -13.28 22.84
CA ALA A 316 20.50 -13.65 21.84
C ALA A 316 20.65 -12.86 20.53
N LEU A 317 21.00 -11.57 20.59
CA LEU A 317 21.31 -10.76 19.38
C LEU A 317 22.53 -11.32 18.64
N ALA A 318 23.58 -11.75 19.36
CA ALA A 318 24.74 -12.36 18.74
C ALA A 318 24.40 -13.72 18.07
N ALA A 319 23.54 -14.52 18.71
CA ALA A 319 23.05 -15.77 18.13
C ALA A 319 22.20 -15.53 16.86
N LEU A 320 21.33 -14.51 16.87
CA LEU A 320 20.54 -14.10 15.71
C LEU A 320 21.45 -13.67 14.54
N ARG A 321 22.48 -12.86 14.82
CA ARG A 321 23.48 -12.46 13.84
C ARG A 321 24.14 -13.68 13.21
N THR A 322 24.65 -14.59 14.03
CA THR A 322 25.31 -15.81 13.56
C THR A 322 24.39 -16.65 12.67
N ALA A 323 23.13 -16.84 13.07
CA ALA A 323 22.15 -17.57 12.27
C ALA A 323 21.89 -16.89 10.91
N ALA A 324 21.78 -15.55 10.89
CA ALA A 324 21.61 -14.78 9.66
C ALA A 324 22.83 -14.91 8.71
N GLU A 325 24.06 -14.83 9.24
CA GLU A 325 25.32 -14.89 8.49
C GLU A 325 25.62 -16.30 7.95
N THR A 326 25.34 -17.33 8.74
CA THR A 326 25.64 -18.73 8.38
C THR A 326 24.60 -19.41 7.51
N GLY A 327 23.46 -18.80 7.28
CA GLY A 327 22.35 -19.42 6.54
C GLY A 327 21.48 -20.37 7.38
N THR A 328 21.70 -20.42 8.70
CA THR A 328 20.86 -21.18 9.62
C THR A 328 19.48 -20.51 9.75
N ASN A 329 18.43 -21.30 9.95
CA ASN A 329 17.07 -20.77 10.15
C ASN A 329 17.06 -19.80 11.34
N ILE A 330 16.56 -18.58 11.10
CA ILE A 330 16.61 -17.51 12.11
C ILE A 330 15.52 -17.59 13.18
N MET A 331 14.55 -18.50 13.02
CA MET A 331 13.36 -18.52 13.89
C MET A 331 13.66 -18.84 15.34
N ASP A 332 14.47 -19.85 15.63
CA ASP A 332 14.83 -20.21 17.01
C ASP A 332 15.59 -19.06 17.69
N ALA A 333 16.56 -18.46 17.00
CA ALA A 333 17.30 -17.33 17.52
C ALA A 333 16.39 -16.09 17.74
N SER A 334 15.42 -15.87 16.87
CA SER A 334 14.43 -14.79 17.00
C SER A 334 13.52 -15.00 18.22
N ILE A 335 13.09 -16.25 18.45
CA ILE A 335 12.24 -16.62 19.60
C ILE A 335 13.03 -16.43 20.92
N GLU A 336 14.27 -16.88 20.96
CA GLU A 336 15.11 -16.70 22.16
C GLU A 336 15.40 -15.21 22.42
N LEU A 337 15.58 -14.40 21.39
CA LEU A 337 15.70 -12.96 21.54
C LEU A 337 14.42 -12.33 22.13
N ALA A 338 13.25 -12.74 21.64
CA ALA A 338 11.97 -12.27 22.17
C ALA A 338 11.79 -12.67 23.64
N LYS A 339 12.12 -13.91 24.02
CA LYS A 339 12.08 -14.41 25.40
C LYS A 339 13.06 -13.64 26.32
N ALA A 340 14.22 -13.26 25.81
CA ALA A 340 15.19 -12.47 26.53
C ALA A 340 14.76 -10.99 26.73
N GLY A 341 13.66 -10.57 26.09
CA GLY A 341 13.17 -9.19 26.15
C GLY A 341 13.74 -8.26 25.06
N GLY A 342 14.23 -8.83 23.95
CA GLY A 342 14.62 -8.04 22.78
C GLY A 342 13.44 -7.31 22.15
N THR A 343 13.71 -6.14 21.61
CA THR A 343 12.71 -5.33 20.89
C THR A 343 12.73 -5.62 19.40
N THR A 344 11.62 -5.31 18.70
CA THR A 344 11.55 -5.41 17.23
C THR A 344 12.61 -4.53 16.54
N GLY A 345 12.91 -3.37 17.14
CA GLY A 345 13.96 -2.48 16.64
C GLY A 345 15.35 -3.13 16.69
N GLU A 346 15.70 -3.78 17.80
CA GLU A 346 16.97 -4.49 17.95
C GLU A 346 17.07 -5.71 17.02
N TRP A 347 15.99 -6.46 16.88
CA TRP A 347 15.89 -7.57 15.92
C TRP A 347 16.11 -7.07 14.48
N GLY A 348 15.39 -6.01 14.09
CA GLY A 348 15.50 -5.43 12.76
C GLY A 348 16.88 -4.83 12.47
N GLU A 349 17.51 -4.20 13.47
CA GLU A 349 18.84 -3.60 13.33
C GLU A 349 19.92 -4.65 13.08
N VAL A 350 19.94 -5.73 13.84
CA VAL A 350 20.89 -6.83 13.62
C VAL A 350 20.74 -7.41 12.22
N LEU A 351 19.51 -7.62 11.76
CA LEU A 351 19.26 -8.19 10.44
C LEU A 351 19.59 -7.19 9.31
N ARG A 352 19.39 -5.87 9.51
CA ARG A 352 19.84 -4.84 8.55
C ARG A 352 21.36 -4.84 8.39
N GLN A 353 22.08 -5.00 9.49
CA GLN A 353 23.55 -5.07 9.44
C GLN A 353 24.06 -6.28 8.65
N VAL A 354 23.31 -7.39 8.63
CA VAL A 354 23.68 -8.60 7.87
C VAL A 354 23.16 -8.54 6.44
N PHE A 355 21.91 -8.16 6.23
CA PHE A 355 21.23 -8.25 4.94
C PHE A 355 21.22 -6.94 4.15
N GLY A 356 21.52 -5.82 4.80
CA GLY A 356 21.37 -4.49 4.23
C GLY A 356 19.94 -3.95 4.35
N GLU A 357 19.79 -2.69 3.97
CA GLU A 357 18.51 -2.00 3.88
C GLU A 357 17.91 -2.12 2.47
N TYR A 358 16.59 -2.09 2.39
CA TYR A 358 15.88 -2.10 1.13
C TYR A 358 15.13 -0.80 0.91
N ARG A 359 15.31 -0.22 -0.27
CA ARG A 359 14.47 0.83 -0.82
C ARG A 359 13.81 0.31 -2.08
N ALA A 360 12.50 0.30 -2.10
CA ALA A 360 11.76 -0.17 -3.27
C ALA A 360 11.96 0.76 -4.45
N PRO A 361 11.88 0.22 -5.69
CA PRO A 361 11.84 1.03 -6.89
C PRO A 361 10.60 1.94 -6.85
N THR A 362 10.75 3.17 -7.32
CA THR A 362 9.63 4.12 -7.35
C THR A 362 8.66 3.86 -8.49
N GLY A 363 9.12 3.21 -9.56
CA GLY A 363 8.35 2.93 -10.76
C GLY A 363 8.07 4.17 -11.63
N VAL A 364 8.39 5.37 -11.15
CA VAL A 364 8.09 6.64 -11.84
C VAL A 364 8.79 6.74 -13.18
N GLY A 365 10.05 6.34 -13.27
CA GLY A 365 10.82 6.37 -14.52
C GLY A 365 10.35 5.35 -15.57
N ALA A 366 9.82 4.21 -15.13
CA ALA A 366 9.34 3.13 -16.01
C ALA A 366 7.85 3.30 -16.39
N ALA A 367 7.10 4.14 -15.70
CA ALA A 367 5.70 4.38 -16.00
C ALA A 367 5.56 5.04 -17.38
N ALA A 368 4.76 4.42 -18.25
CA ALA A 368 4.39 5.03 -19.51
C ALA A 368 3.48 6.23 -19.24
N GLY A 369 4.04 7.44 -19.26
CA GLY A 369 3.27 8.67 -19.16
C GLY A 369 2.44 8.86 -20.43
N ARG A 370 1.16 9.17 -20.30
CA ARG A 370 0.34 9.69 -21.38
C ARG A 370 0.10 11.16 -21.11
N ARG A 371 0.61 12.01 -22.00
CA ARG A 371 0.35 13.45 -21.94
C ARG A 371 -1.11 13.70 -22.27
N THR A 372 -1.87 14.24 -21.34
CA THR A 372 -3.18 14.84 -21.63
C THR A 372 -2.98 16.23 -22.27
N SER A 373 -4.03 16.77 -22.91
CA SER A 373 -3.98 18.13 -23.49
C SER A 373 -3.66 19.18 -22.42
N GLU A 374 -4.25 19.03 -21.23
CA GLU A 374 -4.06 19.96 -20.11
C GLU A 374 -2.62 19.92 -19.55
N LEU A 375 -2.02 18.74 -19.42
CA LEU A 375 -0.60 18.63 -19.03
C LEU A 375 0.34 19.12 -20.13
N ALA A 376 -0.09 19.09 -21.41
CA ALA A 376 0.69 19.67 -22.51
C ALA A 376 0.78 21.20 -22.40
N ASP A 377 -0.30 21.88 -22.00
CA ASP A 377 -0.32 23.33 -21.74
C ASP A 377 0.59 23.69 -20.55
N VAL A 378 0.57 22.88 -19.49
CA VAL A 378 1.50 23.04 -18.37
C VAL A 378 2.96 22.83 -18.82
N ALA A 379 3.22 21.84 -19.68
CA ALA A 379 4.56 21.58 -20.20
C ALA A 379 5.06 22.73 -21.10
N GLU A 380 4.19 23.44 -21.80
CA GLU A 380 4.55 24.65 -22.53
C GLU A 380 4.97 25.77 -21.58
N TYR A 381 4.21 25.95 -20.51
CA TYR A 381 4.57 26.91 -19.48
C TYR A 381 5.90 26.57 -18.79
N VAL A 382 6.10 25.31 -18.39
CA VAL A 382 7.36 24.84 -17.79
C VAL A 382 8.56 25.14 -18.69
N ARG A 383 8.44 24.91 -20.01
CA ARG A 383 9.49 25.26 -20.97
C ARG A 383 9.76 26.77 -21.06
N SER A 384 8.79 27.59 -20.74
CA SER A 384 8.94 29.06 -20.75
C SER A 384 9.65 29.61 -19.51
N ILE A 385 9.84 28.81 -18.47
CA ILE A 385 10.47 29.25 -17.22
C ILE A 385 11.98 29.45 -17.44
N PRO A 386 12.52 30.63 -17.12
CA PRO A 386 13.94 30.90 -17.27
C PRO A 386 14.80 30.00 -16.36
N GLY A 387 15.92 29.51 -16.89
CA GLY A 387 16.84 28.65 -16.15
C GLY A 387 16.62 27.15 -16.36
N GLY A 388 15.77 26.76 -17.32
CA GLY A 388 15.46 25.36 -17.63
C GLY A 388 14.28 24.79 -16.83
N PRO A 389 14.02 23.48 -16.94
CA PRO A 389 12.96 22.85 -16.21
C PRO A 389 13.09 23.03 -14.70
N PRO A 390 12.02 23.37 -13.96
CA PRO A 390 12.08 23.38 -12.50
C PRO A 390 12.34 21.99 -11.94
N LYS A 391 13.16 21.92 -10.88
CA LYS A 391 13.44 20.68 -10.16
C LYS A 391 12.48 20.55 -8.98
N PHE A 392 11.73 19.47 -8.95
CA PHE A 392 10.74 19.15 -7.94
C PHE A 392 11.14 17.91 -7.16
N LEU A 393 11.47 18.08 -5.88
CA LEU A 393 11.75 16.99 -4.96
C LEU A 393 10.45 16.52 -4.33
N VAL A 394 10.03 15.29 -4.60
CA VAL A 394 8.87 14.65 -3.95
C VAL A 394 9.36 13.72 -2.86
N ALA A 395 8.88 13.93 -1.64
CA ALA A 395 9.30 13.17 -0.47
C ALA A 395 8.12 12.76 0.40
N LYS A 396 8.29 11.64 1.12
CA LYS A 396 7.28 11.12 2.03
C LYS A 396 7.90 10.87 3.40
N PRO A 397 7.73 11.81 4.35
CA PRO A 397 8.26 11.67 5.70
C PRO A 397 7.48 10.66 6.53
N GLY A 398 8.15 10.10 7.55
CA GLY A 398 7.54 9.21 8.54
C GLY A 398 7.37 7.77 8.06
N LEU A 399 6.58 7.00 8.79
CA LEU A 399 6.45 5.55 8.58
C LEU A 399 5.29 5.13 7.67
N ASP A 400 4.52 6.08 7.17
CA ASP A 400 3.37 5.81 6.31
C ASP A 400 3.79 5.14 4.98
N GLY A 401 3.18 4.00 4.69
CA GLY A 401 3.45 3.17 3.51
C GLY A 401 2.61 3.48 2.27
N HIS A 402 1.71 4.47 2.30
CA HIS A 402 0.83 4.81 1.18
C HIS A 402 1.59 5.66 0.15
N SER A 403 2.12 5.06 -0.90
CA SER A 403 2.99 5.73 -1.89
C SER A 403 2.23 6.30 -3.11
N SER A 404 1.01 5.84 -3.38
CA SER A 404 0.31 6.09 -4.64
C SER A 404 0.11 7.57 -4.96
N GLY A 405 -0.27 8.39 -3.99
CA GLY A 405 -0.44 9.84 -4.20
C GLY A 405 0.86 10.55 -4.60
N ALA A 406 1.95 10.27 -3.88
CA ALA A 406 3.26 10.84 -4.20
C ALA A 406 3.77 10.39 -5.58
N GLU A 407 3.54 9.11 -5.93
CA GLU A 407 3.92 8.56 -7.24
C GLU A 407 3.16 9.22 -8.39
N GLN A 408 1.85 9.45 -8.24
CA GLN A 408 1.05 10.11 -9.26
C GLN A 408 1.48 11.56 -9.48
N ILE A 409 1.74 12.30 -8.41
CA ILE A 409 2.28 13.66 -8.48
C ILE A 409 3.66 13.67 -9.15
N ALA A 410 4.55 12.74 -8.81
CA ALA A 410 5.86 12.63 -9.43
C ALA A 410 5.79 12.30 -10.94
N VAL A 411 4.88 11.40 -11.35
CA VAL A 411 4.63 11.09 -12.77
C VAL A 411 4.07 12.31 -13.49
N ALA A 412 3.07 12.98 -12.93
CA ALA A 412 2.46 14.17 -13.54
C ALA A 412 3.46 15.33 -13.70
N ALA A 413 4.29 15.56 -12.70
CA ALA A 413 5.35 16.57 -12.76
C ALA A 413 6.39 16.26 -13.86
N ARG A 414 6.83 15.01 -13.96
CA ARG A 414 7.70 14.54 -15.06
C ARG A 414 7.04 14.76 -16.43
N ASP A 415 5.77 14.38 -16.56
CA ASP A 415 5.03 14.48 -17.82
C ASP A 415 4.73 15.94 -18.19
N SER A 416 4.68 16.82 -17.21
CA SER A 416 4.65 18.28 -17.38
C SER A 416 6.01 18.89 -17.72
N GLY A 417 7.07 18.08 -17.83
CA GLY A 417 8.41 18.51 -18.23
C GLY A 417 9.28 19.07 -17.10
N MET A 418 8.89 18.92 -15.84
CA MET A 418 9.74 19.23 -14.69
C MET A 418 10.82 18.16 -14.49
N GLU A 419 11.94 18.53 -13.90
CA GLU A 419 12.92 17.58 -13.38
C GLU A 419 12.43 17.07 -12.02
N VAL A 420 12.22 15.75 -11.89
CA VAL A 420 11.63 15.15 -10.70
C VAL A 420 12.62 14.29 -9.97
N VAL A 421 12.81 14.58 -8.69
CA VAL A 421 13.52 13.72 -7.74
C VAL A 421 12.50 13.10 -6.81
N TYR A 422 12.33 11.78 -6.85
CA TYR A 422 11.44 11.07 -5.94
C TYR A 422 12.22 10.01 -5.17
N SER A 423 12.45 10.26 -3.89
CA SER A 423 13.27 9.42 -3.02
C SER A 423 12.51 8.24 -2.38
N GLY A 424 11.23 8.06 -2.72
CA GLY A 424 10.38 7.00 -2.19
C GLY A 424 9.70 7.37 -0.86
N ILE A 425 9.48 6.36 -0.01
CA ILE A 425 8.70 6.47 1.23
C ILE A 425 9.55 6.22 2.47
N ARG A 426 9.01 6.52 3.64
CA ARG A 426 9.61 6.28 4.97
C ARG A 426 10.94 7.00 5.18
N LEU A 427 10.99 8.24 4.74
CA LEU A 427 12.15 9.09 4.93
C LEU A 427 12.09 9.80 6.28
N THR A 428 13.24 9.94 6.94
CA THR A 428 13.35 10.84 8.09
C THR A 428 13.44 12.29 7.60
N PRO A 429 13.05 13.30 8.42
CA PRO A 429 13.24 14.71 8.10
C PRO A 429 14.68 15.02 7.65
N ALA A 430 15.69 14.50 8.36
CA ALA A 430 17.10 14.68 8.03
C ALA A 430 17.49 14.07 6.66
N GLN A 431 16.90 12.92 6.27
CA GLN A 431 17.14 12.33 4.94
C GLN A 431 16.54 13.17 3.83
N ILE A 432 15.36 13.76 4.07
CA ILE A 432 14.72 14.68 3.10
C ILE A 432 15.57 15.93 2.94
N ALA A 433 16.03 16.51 4.04
CA ALA A 433 16.89 17.67 4.03
C ALA A 433 18.23 17.40 3.33
N ALA A 434 18.85 16.24 3.55
CA ALA A 434 20.07 15.83 2.85
C ALA A 434 19.82 15.70 1.34
N SER A 435 18.72 15.05 0.93
CA SER A 435 18.35 14.94 -0.48
C SER A 435 18.10 16.32 -1.10
N ALA A 436 17.42 17.22 -0.41
CA ALA A 436 17.15 18.58 -0.89
C ALA A 436 18.45 19.41 -1.04
N ARG A 437 19.37 19.28 -0.10
CA ARG A 437 20.71 19.93 -0.21
C ARG A 437 21.49 19.43 -1.41
N ASP A 438 21.51 18.09 -1.60
CA ASP A 438 22.34 17.46 -2.64
C ASP A 438 21.73 17.65 -4.05
N GLU A 439 20.41 17.79 -4.14
CA GLU A 439 19.69 17.94 -5.41
C GLU A 439 19.36 19.39 -5.77
N ASP A 440 19.40 20.32 -4.81
CA ASP A 440 19.08 21.76 -5.00
C ASP A 440 17.73 21.98 -5.74
N PRO A 441 16.60 21.53 -5.16
CA PRO A 441 15.30 21.64 -5.82
C PRO A 441 14.73 23.06 -5.78
N ASP A 442 13.90 23.38 -6.76
CA ASP A 442 13.13 24.62 -6.77
C ASP A 442 11.87 24.56 -5.88
N VAL A 443 11.36 23.35 -5.63
CA VAL A 443 10.22 23.09 -4.74
C VAL A 443 10.40 21.73 -4.05
N VAL A 444 10.05 21.66 -2.77
CA VAL A 444 9.97 20.41 -2.00
C VAL A 444 8.52 20.04 -1.77
N GLY A 445 8.07 18.91 -2.28
CA GLY A 445 6.73 18.36 -2.09
C GLY A 445 6.72 17.25 -1.04
N LEU A 446 5.90 17.42 0.00
CA LEU A 446 5.69 16.41 1.04
C LEU A 446 4.34 15.73 0.85
N SER A 447 4.29 14.40 0.98
CA SER A 447 3.05 13.62 0.92
C SER A 447 2.81 12.90 2.24
N ILE A 448 1.71 13.21 2.95
CA ILE A 448 1.39 12.67 4.28
C ILE A 448 -0.08 12.27 4.33
N LEU A 449 -0.33 10.97 4.65
CA LEU A 449 -1.68 10.42 4.80
C LEU A 449 -1.98 9.90 6.23
N SER A 450 -0.97 9.89 7.11
CA SER A 450 -1.02 9.22 8.42
C SER A 450 -1.54 10.07 9.58
N GLY A 451 -1.98 11.30 9.35
CA GLY A 451 -2.40 12.23 10.43
C GLY A 451 -1.23 12.83 11.24
N SER A 452 0.02 12.51 10.89
CA SER A 452 1.23 13.02 11.59
C SER A 452 1.79 14.32 10.98
N HIS A 453 1.02 15.01 10.14
CA HIS A 453 1.45 16.20 9.42
C HIS A 453 1.84 17.36 10.34
N LEU A 454 1.11 17.57 11.45
CA LEU A 454 1.40 18.67 12.38
C LEU A 454 2.76 18.53 13.08
N GLN A 455 3.31 17.31 13.17
CA GLN A 455 4.63 17.07 13.72
C GLN A 455 5.70 16.99 12.63
N LEU A 456 5.47 16.16 11.60
CA LEU A 456 6.50 15.86 10.59
C LEU A 456 6.81 17.05 9.67
N VAL A 457 5.83 17.91 9.37
CA VAL A 457 6.06 19.05 8.47
C VAL A 457 6.97 20.10 9.10
N PRO A 458 6.73 20.56 10.35
CA PRO A 458 7.67 21.44 11.04
C PRO A 458 9.07 20.85 11.18
N ASP A 459 9.19 19.55 11.49
CA ASP A 459 10.47 18.86 11.61
C ASP A 459 11.25 18.88 10.27
N VAL A 460 10.57 18.61 9.14
CA VAL A 460 11.20 18.68 7.82
C VAL A 460 11.64 20.10 7.50
N ILE A 461 10.80 21.12 7.75
CA ILE A 461 11.13 22.53 7.50
C ILE A 461 12.34 22.95 8.34
N ALA A 462 12.40 22.54 9.61
CA ALA A 462 13.54 22.82 10.49
C ALA A 462 14.84 22.18 9.96
N GLU A 463 14.80 20.92 9.53
CA GLU A 463 15.96 20.23 8.96
C GLU A 463 16.41 20.85 7.61
N LEU A 464 15.47 21.25 6.73
CA LEU A 464 15.79 21.99 5.51
C LEU A 464 16.52 23.29 5.82
N ALA A 465 16.02 24.06 6.78
CA ALA A 465 16.66 25.29 7.21
C ALA A 465 18.05 25.05 7.81
N ALA A 466 18.23 23.99 8.59
CA ALA A 466 19.51 23.61 9.21
C ALA A 466 20.60 23.29 8.17
N VAL A 467 20.23 22.80 6.99
CA VAL A 467 21.17 22.53 5.88
C VAL A 467 21.22 23.65 4.84
N GLY A 468 20.54 24.78 5.09
CA GLY A 468 20.58 25.97 4.24
C GLY A 468 19.67 25.91 2.99
N VAL A 469 18.72 24.98 2.93
CA VAL A 469 17.74 24.89 1.85
C VAL A 469 16.56 25.82 2.14
N THR A 470 16.28 26.72 1.18
CA THR A 470 15.21 27.73 1.29
C THR A 470 14.07 27.49 0.28
N ALA A 471 14.10 26.37 -0.42
CA ALA A 471 13.08 26.00 -1.39
C ALA A 471 11.68 25.95 -0.74
N PRO A 472 10.64 26.48 -1.40
CA PRO A 472 9.27 26.44 -0.88
C PRO A 472 8.79 25.00 -0.69
N VAL A 473 8.06 24.77 0.41
CA VAL A 473 7.50 23.46 0.76
C VAL A 473 6.02 23.45 0.40
N VAL A 474 5.60 22.48 -0.40
CA VAL A 474 4.20 22.17 -0.68
C VAL A 474 3.80 20.86 -0.02
N LEU A 475 2.57 20.76 0.46
CA LEU A 475 2.07 19.60 1.19
C LEU A 475 0.88 18.98 0.46
N GLY A 476 0.94 17.67 0.25
CA GLY A 476 -0.18 16.88 -0.29
C GLY A 476 -0.58 15.75 0.66
N GLY A 477 -1.85 15.40 0.68
CA GLY A 477 -2.33 14.26 1.47
C GLY A 477 -3.69 14.47 2.11
N ILE A 478 -4.01 13.63 3.09
CA ILE A 478 -5.25 13.76 3.89
C ILE A 478 -4.96 14.76 5.01
N ILE A 479 -5.26 16.03 4.76
CA ILE A 479 -5.01 17.13 5.68
C ILE A 479 -6.37 17.73 6.09
N PRO A 480 -6.74 17.65 7.39
CA PRO A 480 -7.95 18.27 7.89
C PRO A 480 -7.95 19.78 7.65
N GLU A 481 -9.10 20.32 7.27
CA GLU A 481 -9.24 21.76 7.01
C GLU A 481 -8.89 22.61 8.24
N SER A 482 -9.17 22.08 9.45
CA SER A 482 -8.80 22.73 10.73
C SER A 482 -7.31 22.96 10.92
N ASP A 483 -6.47 22.19 10.27
CA ASP A 483 -5.03 22.20 10.48
C ASP A 483 -4.29 23.00 9.41
N ARG A 484 -5.04 23.47 8.39
CA ARG A 484 -4.51 24.16 7.22
C ARG A 484 -3.83 25.49 7.58
N ASP A 485 -4.48 26.31 8.39
CA ASP A 485 -3.96 27.63 8.76
C ASP A 485 -2.67 27.51 9.58
N ASP A 486 -2.61 26.53 10.49
CA ASP A 486 -1.42 26.25 11.30
C ASP A 486 -0.23 25.80 10.43
N LEU A 487 -0.47 24.96 9.44
CA LEU A 487 0.57 24.50 8.52
C LEU A 487 1.10 25.63 7.63
N LEU A 488 0.22 26.47 7.09
CA LEU A 488 0.62 27.65 6.32
C LEU A 488 1.42 28.66 7.18
N ALA A 489 1.00 28.87 8.43
CA ALA A 489 1.73 29.73 9.38
C ALA A 489 3.12 29.16 9.75
N ASN A 490 3.30 27.86 9.68
CA ASN A 490 4.55 27.14 9.93
C ASN A 490 5.44 26.95 8.69
N GLY A 491 5.17 27.68 7.59
CA GLY A 491 6.08 27.76 6.43
C GLY A 491 5.72 26.86 5.25
N VAL A 492 4.56 26.20 5.25
CA VAL A 492 4.03 25.53 4.06
C VAL A 492 3.53 26.58 3.07
N THR A 493 3.91 26.45 1.80
CA THR A 493 3.54 27.41 0.74
C THR A 493 2.17 27.12 0.14
N ALA A 494 1.85 25.84 -0.05
CA ALA A 494 0.56 25.39 -0.59
C ALA A 494 0.20 24.00 -0.06
N ILE A 495 -1.11 23.73 0.06
CA ILE A 495 -1.66 22.46 0.55
C ILE A 495 -2.67 21.93 -0.46
N TYR A 496 -2.50 20.67 -0.85
CA TYR A 496 -3.37 19.94 -1.78
C TYR A 496 -3.97 18.70 -1.07
N THR A 497 -5.27 18.55 -1.16
CA THR A 497 -6.01 17.45 -0.54
C THR A 497 -6.75 16.63 -1.62
N PRO A 498 -7.41 15.53 -1.30
CA PRO A 498 -8.23 14.80 -2.26
C PRO A 498 -9.37 15.59 -2.90
N LYS A 499 -9.70 16.78 -2.38
CA LYS A 499 -10.61 17.74 -3.04
C LYS A 499 -9.99 18.38 -4.29
N ASP A 500 -8.67 18.47 -4.33
CA ASP A 500 -7.91 19.02 -5.44
C ASP A 500 -7.59 17.90 -6.45
N PHE A 501 -8.61 17.44 -7.17
CA PHE A 501 -8.47 16.31 -8.11
C PHE A 501 -7.94 16.70 -9.49
N ASP A 502 -7.84 18.00 -9.80
CA ASP A 502 -7.28 18.51 -11.05
C ASP A 502 -5.74 18.55 -10.96
N ILE A 503 -5.11 17.47 -11.43
CA ILE A 503 -3.65 17.35 -11.39
C ILE A 503 -2.96 18.37 -12.30
N ALA A 504 -3.54 18.75 -13.43
CA ALA A 504 -2.93 19.74 -14.31
C ALA A 504 -2.85 21.12 -13.62
N ARG A 505 -3.89 21.51 -12.88
CA ARG A 505 -3.88 22.71 -12.05
C ARG A 505 -2.80 22.63 -10.97
N ILE A 506 -2.71 21.51 -10.24
CA ILE A 506 -1.66 21.33 -9.22
C ILE A 506 -0.27 21.46 -9.83
N MET A 507 -0.01 20.85 -10.98
CA MET A 507 1.27 20.96 -11.68
C MET A 507 1.56 22.39 -12.12
N ARG A 508 0.54 23.12 -12.55
CA ARG A 508 0.67 24.52 -12.91
C ARG A 508 1.05 25.38 -11.71
N ASP A 509 0.36 25.20 -10.59
CA ASP A 509 0.63 25.92 -9.33
C ASP A 509 2.07 25.66 -8.85
N ILE A 510 2.52 24.40 -8.85
CA ILE A 510 3.90 24.02 -8.47
C ILE A 510 4.94 24.69 -9.38
N ALA A 511 4.69 24.72 -10.70
CA ALA A 511 5.57 25.38 -11.65
C ALA A 511 5.64 26.89 -11.43
N GLU A 512 4.54 27.54 -11.05
CA GLU A 512 4.48 28.97 -10.71
C GLU A 512 5.20 29.28 -9.40
N ILE A 513 5.07 28.42 -8.38
CA ILE A 513 5.83 28.51 -7.13
C ILE A 513 7.34 28.45 -7.42
N ALA A 514 7.77 27.45 -8.22
CA ALA A 514 9.17 27.31 -8.62
C ALA A 514 9.70 28.55 -9.37
N ALA A 515 8.92 29.05 -10.33
CA ALA A 515 9.29 30.25 -11.09
C ALA A 515 9.43 31.49 -10.20
N THR A 516 8.57 31.60 -9.20
CA THR A 516 8.60 32.70 -8.22
C THR A 516 9.83 32.59 -7.31
N TYR A 517 10.12 31.40 -6.83
CA TYR A 517 11.31 31.12 -6.02
C TYR A 517 12.59 31.46 -6.76
N ARG A 518 12.77 31.01 -8.01
CA ARG A 518 13.94 31.36 -8.83
C ARG A 518 14.12 32.86 -9.05
N LYS A 519 13.02 33.63 -9.11
CA LYS A 519 13.10 35.08 -9.21
C LYS A 519 13.58 35.74 -7.92
N SER A 520 13.26 35.17 -6.76
CA SER A 520 13.71 35.70 -5.46
C SER A 520 15.18 35.35 -5.14
N GLN A 521 15.78 34.40 -5.83
CA GLN A 521 17.19 34.03 -5.67
C GLN A 521 18.14 34.86 -6.55
N LYS A 522 17.63 35.67 -7.46
CA LYS A 522 18.38 36.59 -8.31
C LYS A 522 18.45 37.97 -7.70
#